data_173bad1d969e440ce55893f535efbe32
#
_entry.id   173bad1d969e440ce55893f535efbe32
#
_cell.length_a   1.000
_cell.length_b   1.000
_cell.length_c   1.000
_cell.angle_alpha   90.00
_cell.angle_beta   90.00
_cell.angle_gamma   90.00
#
_symmetry.space_group_name_H-M   'P 1'
#
loop_
_entity.id
_entity.type
_entity.pdbx_description
1 polymer ?
#
loop_
_entity_poly.entity_id
_entity_poly.type
_entity_poly.pdbx_seq_one_letter_code
_entity_poly.pdbx_strand_id
1 'polypeptide(L)'
;MRETEIKFRAADLGRIRRELLEMGAVLVRERHREDNRLYDFPDATLRANRRALRLRRTGRKTYLTFKGTPEKSRRFKIRPEFETEVRDAAAVRKILKALGLSPVFRYAKKRTELRLGRVTVCLDELAVGTFVELEGERPHIARLAERLNVPSKDWVKEDYIQLLIAAGFTKGTTHSSSRSAAPGSSGSSSSSPSSSPSGSAVSSS
;
A
#
# COMPACT_ATOMS: atom_id res chain seq x y z
N MET A 1 19.40 -6.91 -11.06
CA MET A 1 19.43 -7.49 -9.70
C MET A 1 18.23 -8.43 -9.57
N ARG A 2 18.30 -9.51 -8.76
CA ARG A 2 17.13 -10.39 -8.50
C ARG A 2 16.52 -9.96 -7.17
N GLU A 3 15.28 -9.50 -7.21
CA GLU A 3 14.46 -9.22 -6.02
C GLU A 3 13.86 -10.54 -5.53
N THR A 4 13.95 -10.82 -4.23
CA THR A 4 13.23 -11.91 -3.57
C THR A 4 12.47 -11.33 -2.40
N GLU A 5 11.17 -11.52 -2.40
CA GLU A 5 10.26 -10.97 -1.38
C GLU A 5 9.22 -11.99 -0.92
N ILE A 6 8.71 -11.78 0.29
CA ILE A 6 7.41 -12.25 0.75
C ILE A 6 6.59 -11.06 1.24
N LYS A 7 5.29 -11.20 1.22
CA LYS A 7 4.35 -10.23 1.75
C LYS A 7 3.29 -10.92 2.58
N PHE A 8 2.85 -10.30 3.67
CA PHE A 8 1.73 -10.78 4.48
C PHE A 8 0.92 -9.61 5.03
N ARG A 9 -0.33 -9.89 5.42
CA ARG A 9 -1.18 -8.90 6.08
C ARG A 9 -0.82 -8.80 7.55
N ALA A 10 -0.84 -7.57 8.10
CA ALA A 10 -0.61 -7.33 9.51
C ALA A 10 -1.62 -6.28 9.99
N ALA A 11 -2.46 -6.64 10.95
CA ALA A 11 -3.47 -5.72 11.50
C ALA A 11 -2.84 -4.57 12.30
N ASP A 12 -1.73 -4.83 13.00
CA ASP A 12 -1.01 -3.85 13.83
C ASP A 12 0.45 -3.73 13.39
N LEU A 13 0.73 -2.77 12.52
CA LEU A 13 2.09 -2.44 12.09
C LEU A 13 2.93 -1.85 13.24
N GLY A 14 2.29 -1.22 14.23
CA GLY A 14 2.98 -0.67 15.41
C GLY A 14 3.57 -1.78 16.27
N ARG A 15 2.82 -2.88 16.48
CA ARG A 15 3.32 -4.08 17.16
C ARG A 15 4.50 -4.68 16.40
N ILE A 16 4.36 -4.91 15.10
CA ILE A 16 5.45 -5.48 14.27
C ILE A 16 6.69 -4.59 14.32
N ARG A 17 6.51 -3.25 14.25
CA ARG A 17 7.64 -2.31 14.36
C ARG A 17 8.37 -2.46 15.70
N ARG A 18 7.66 -2.54 16.83
CA ARG A 18 8.28 -2.74 18.15
C ARG A 18 9.04 -4.05 18.23
N GLU A 19 8.43 -5.17 17.84
CA GLU A 19 9.07 -6.49 17.80
C GLU A 19 10.36 -6.47 16.96
N LEU A 20 10.34 -5.82 15.79
CA LEU A 20 11.53 -5.69 14.94
C LEU A 20 12.63 -4.88 15.61
N LEU A 21 12.29 -3.77 16.28
CA LEU A 21 13.27 -2.94 16.99
C LEU A 21 13.87 -3.68 18.19
N GLU A 22 13.08 -4.44 18.94
CA GLU A 22 13.53 -5.33 20.02
C GLU A 22 14.45 -6.44 19.49
N MET A 23 14.24 -6.89 18.26
CA MET A 23 15.14 -7.83 17.57
C MET A 23 16.44 -7.18 17.06
N GLY A 24 16.59 -5.86 17.22
CA GLY A 24 17.75 -5.10 16.75
C GLY A 24 17.64 -4.56 15.31
N ALA A 25 16.42 -4.42 14.78
CA ALA A 25 16.24 -3.75 13.49
C ALA A 25 16.58 -2.26 13.59
N VAL A 26 17.17 -1.75 12.53
CA VAL A 26 17.49 -0.32 12.37
C VAL A 26 16.44 0.33 11.48
N LEU A 27 15.91 1.47 11.92
CA LEU A 27 15.03 2.29 11.10
C LEU A 27 15.84 2.94 9.97
N VAL A 28 15.51 2.60 8.72
CA VAL A 28 16.16 3.14 7.52
C VAL A 28 15.45 4.41 7.06
N ARG A 29 14.12 4.37 7.11
CA ARG A 29 13.30 5.50 6.70
C ARG A 29 11.99 5.55 7.46
N GLU A 30 11.68 6.72 8.01
CA GLU A 30 10.40 6.99 8.67
C GLU A 30 9.22 6.94 7.70
N ARG A 31 8.03 6.82 8.26
CA ARG A 31 6.77 6.75 7.54
C ARG A 31 6.65 7.89 6.52
N HIS A 32 6.64 7.54 5.27
CA HIS A 32 6.58 8.48 4.15
C HIS A 32 5.55 8.00 3.11
N ARG A 33 5.10 8.94 2.29
CA ARG A 33 4.15 8.66 1.21
C ARG A 33 4.91 8.30 -0.07
N GLU A 34 4.43 7.27 -0.74
CA GLU A 34 4.82 6.90 -2.09
C GLU A 34 3.63 7.04 -3.04
N ASP A 35 3.80 7.81 -4.12
CA ASP A 35 2.87 7.89 -5.24
C ASP A 35 3.41 7.04 -6.39
N ASN A 36 2.68 6.01 -6.76
CA ASN A 36 3.07 5.04 -7.77
C ASN A 36 2.20 5.19 -9.02
N ARG A 37 2.85 5.27 -10.19
CA ARG A 37 2.19 5.29 -11.48
C ARG A 37 2.76 4.19 -12.36
N LEU A 38 1.88 3.30 -12.80
CA LEU A 38 2.27 2.21 -13.69
C LEU A 38 1.99 2.58 -15.13
N TYR A 39 2.89 2.11 -15.98
CA TYR A 39 2.84 2.30 -17.42
C TYR A 39 2.75 0.96 -18.13
N ASP A 40 1.99 0.93 -19.22
CA ASP A 40 1.89 -0.23 -20.10
C ASP A 40 1.59 0.23 -21.53
N PHE A 41 1.73 -0.68 -22.46
CA PHE A 41 1.28 -0.51 -23.84
C PHE A 41 -0.25 -0.59 -23.90
N PRO A 42 -0.89 -0.08 -25.00
CA PRO A 42 -2.35 -0.15 -25.18
C PRO A 42 -2.92 -1.56 -25.09
N ASP A 43 -2.18 -2.55 -25.56
CA ASP A 43 -2.50 -3.97 -25.54
C ASP A 43 -2.21 -4.67 -24.22
N ALA A 44 -1.76 -3.92 -23.20
CA ALA A 44 -1.38 -4.44 -21.89
C ALA A 44 -0.25 -5.50 -21.91
N THR A 45 0.67 -5.40 -22.88
CA THR A 45 1.78 -6.36 -23.08
C THR A 45 2.59 -6.61 -21.81
N LEU A 46 2.93 -5.56 -21.03
CA LEU A 46 3.72 -5.77 -19.81
C LEU A 46 2.93 -6.59 -18.77
N ARG A 47 1.67 -6.23 -18.54
CA ARG A 47 0.79 -6.94 -17.60
C ARG A 47 0.51 -8.37 -18.04
N ALA A 48 0.25 -8.61 -19.33
CA ALA A 48 0.03 -9.94 -19.88
C ALA A 48 1.23 -10.86 -19.64
N ASN A 49 2.45 -10.31 -19.69
CA ASN A 49 3.70 -11.02 -19.40
C ASN A 49 4.11 -10.95 -17.91
N ARG A 50 3.22 -10.53 -17.01
CA ARG A 50 3.47 -10.39 -15.56
C ARG A 50 4.66 -9.46 -15.26
N ARG A 51 4.92 -8.49 -16.11
CA ARG A 51 5.92 -7.43 -15.98
C ARG A 51 5.27 -6.14 -15.49
N ALA A 52 6.06 -5.24 -14.94
CA ALA A 52 5.56 -3.92 -14.53
C ALA A 52 6.62 -2.85 -14.77
N LEU A 53 6.20 -1.72 -15.32
CA LEU A 53 6.99 -0.50 -15.38
C LEU A 53 6.34 0.56 -14.50
N ARG A 54 7.08 1.03 -13.51
CA ARG A 54 6.57 1.92 -12.47
C ARG A 54 7.40 3.20 -12.39
N LEU A 55 6.74 4.34 -12.37
CA LEU A 55 7.34 5.61 -11.95
C LEU A 55 6.81 5.92 -10.54
N ARG A 56 7.70 5.91 -9.55
CA ARG A 56 7.40 6.12 -8.13
C ARG A 56 7.97 7.45 -7.66
N ARG A 57 7.13 8.30 -7.08
CA ARG A 57 7.56 9.51 -6.40
C ARG A 57 7.51 9.31 -4.88
N THR A 58 8.58 9.67 -4.20
CA THR A 58 8.70 9.65 -2.75
C THR A 58 9.42 10.93 -2.28
N GLY A 59 8.67 11.84 -1.65
CA GLY A 59 9.16 13.17 -1.34
C GLY A 59 9.59 13.92 -2.61
N ARG A 60 10.85 14.32 -2.66
CA ARG A 60 11.47 15.02 -3.81
C ARG A 60 12.05 14.08 -4.86
N LYS A 61 12.22 12.80 -4.54
CA LYS A 61 12.86 11.81 -5.42
C LYS A 61 11.83 11.08 -6.27
N THR A 62 12.25 10.74 -7.48
CA THR A 62 11.47 9.90 -8.39
C THR A 62 12.32 8.73 -8.86
N TYR A 63 11.73 7.55 -8.93
CA TYR A 63 12.39 6.32 -9.36
C TYR A 63 11.63 5.69 -10.51
N LEU A 64 12.35 5.25 -11.52
CA LEU A 64 11.83 4.39 -12.59
C LEU A 64 12.23 2.96 -12.28
N THR A 65 11.25 2.08 -12.13
CA THR A 65 11.44 0.68 -11.79
C THR A 65 10.85 -0.21 -12.88
N PHE A 66 11.63 -1.13 -13.41
CA PHE A 66 11.14 -2.23 -14.24
C PHE A 66 11.20 -3.52 -13.45
N LYS A 67 10.07 -4.22 -13.36
CA LYS A 67 9.96 -5.53 -12.72
C LYS A 67 9.65 -6.57 -13.79
N GLY A 68 10.55 -7.55 -13.94
CA GLY A 68 10.45 -8.63 -14.91
C GLY A 68 9.42 -9.70 -14.53
N THR A 69 9.26 -10.68 -15.40
CA THR A 69 8.38 -11.83 -15.16
C THR A 69 8.83 -12.61 -13.93
N PRO A 70 7.93 -12.89 -12.95
CA PRO A 70 8.29 -13.67 -11.78
C PRO A 70 8.69 -15.10 -12.15
N GLU A 71 9.71 -15.62 -11.47
CA GLU A 71 10.09 -17.02 -11.55
C GLU A 71 9.04 -17.94 -10.92
N LYS A 72 9.03 -19.20 -11.31
CA LYS A 72 8.19 -20.22 -10.67
C LYS A 72 8.71 -20.48 -9.25
N SER A 73 7.94 -20.11 -8.24
CA SER A 73 8.22 -20.40 -6.84
C SER A 73 6.92 -20.60 -6.07
N ARG A 74 6.90 -21.61 -5.17
CA ARG A 74 5.73 -21.89 -4.33
C ARG A 74 5.59 -20.90 -3.16
N ARG A 75 6.71 -20.38 -2.66
CA ARG A 75 6.74 -19.58 -1.42
C ARG A 75 7.12 -18.13 -1.67
N PHE A 76 8.18 -17.88 -2.43
CA PHE A 76 8.77 -16.55 -2.62
C PHE A 76 8.34 -15.96 -3.95
N LYS A 77 8.22 -14.64 -4.00
CA LYS A 77 8.14 -13.90 -5.25
C LYS A 77 9.54 -13.48 -5.64
N ILE A 78 10.01 -13.98 -6.78
CA ILE A 78 11.37 -13.79 -7.27
C ILE A 78 11.28 -13.28 -8.69
N ARG A 79 11.94 -12.16 -8.98
CA ARG A 79 11.96 -11.59 -10.33
C ARG A 79 13.16 -10.67 -10.56
N PRO A 80 13.57 -10.47 -11.82
CA PRO A 80 14.49 -9.40 -12.16
C PRO A 80 13.86 -8.04 -11.80
N GLU A 81 14.65 -7.18 -11.15
CA GLU A 81 14.28 -5.79 -10.91
C GLU A 81 15.42 -4.86 -11.27
N PHE A 82 15.08 -3.78 -11.99
CA PHE A 82 15.98 -2.70 -12.34
C PHE A 82 15.34 -1.39 -11.90
N GLU A 83 16.01 -0.65 -11.03
CA GLU A 83 15.54 0.64 -10.55
C GLU A 83 16.62 1.69 -10.68
N THR A 84 16.23 2.89 -11.09
CA THR A 84 17.12 4.06 -11.15
C THR A 84 16.41 5.30 -10.65
N GLU A 85 17.15 6.20 -9.99
CA GLU A 85 16.67 7.52 -9.66
C GLU A 85 16.59 8.40 -10.90
N VAL A 86 15.49 9.12 -11.03
CA VAL A 86 15.19 9.97 -12.19
C VAL A 86 15.23 11.43 -11.75
N ARG A 87 16.11 12.22 -12.35
CA ARG A 87 16.22 13.66 -12.08
C ARG A 87 15.05 14.45 -12.66
N ASP A 88 14.67 14.15 -13.91
CA ASP A 88 13.57 14.80 -14.61
C ASP A 88 12.44 13.81 -14.92
N ALA A 89 11.47 13.75 -13.99
CA ALA A 89 10.29 12.91 -14.14
C ALA A 89 9.37 13.37 -15.29
N ALA A 90 9.44 14.65 -15.73
CA ALA A 90 8.63 15.14 -16.83
C ALA A 90 9.19 14.64 -18.17
N ALA A 91 10.51 14.71 -18.34
CA ALA A 91 11.18 14.15 -19.51
C ALA A 91 10.94 12.63 -19.63
N VAL A 92 11.07 11.88 -18.52
CA VAL A 92 10.79 10.42 -18.55
C VAL A 92 9.37 10.13 -18.96
N ARG A 93 8.36 10.87 -18.48
CA ARG A 93 6.97 10.69 -18.93
C ARG A 93 6.79 10.95 -20.43
N LYS A 94 7.49 11.94 -20.98
CA LYS A 94 7.47 12.22 -22.43
C LYS A 94 8.11 11.08 -23.22
N ILE A 95 9.25 10.56 -22.76
CA ILE A 95 9.94 9.41 -23.35
C ILE A 95 9.04 8.18 -23.34
N LEU A 96 8.44 7.83 -22.20
CA LEU A 96 7.54 6.69 -22.10
C LEU A 96 6.35 6.83 -23.07
N LYS A 97 5.78 8.03 -23.18
CA LYS A 97 4.71 8.31 -24.16
C LYS A 97 5.20 8.15 -25.61
N ALA A 98 6.38 8.66 -25.95
CA ALA A 98 6.96 8.52 -27.28
C ALA A 98 7.26 7.05 -27.64
N LEU A 99 7.56 6.21 -26.65
CA LEU A 99 7.72 4.76 -26.79
C LEU A 99 6.38 4.00 -26.84
N GLY A 100 5.24 4.69 -26.84
CA GLY A 100 3.91 4.08 -26.89
C GLY A 100 3.32 3.63 -25.55
N LEU A 101 4.01 3.91 -24.44
CA LEU A 101 3.50 3.57 -23.10
C LEU A 101 2.61 4.68 -22.55
N SER A 102 1.53 4.29 -21.91
CA SER A 102 0.60 5.19 -21.21
C SER A 102 0.43 4.81 -19.75
N PRO A 103 0.04 5.76 -18.87
CA PRO A 103 -0.26 5.43 -17.47
C PRO A 103 -1.55 4.61 -17.41
N VAL A 104 -1.46 3.40 -16.86
CA VAL A 104 -2.58 2.44 -16.78
C VAL A 104 -3.16 2.29 -15.37
N PHE A 105 -2.37 2.59 -14.33
CA PHE A 105 -2.82 2.49 -12.95
C PHE A 105 -2.06 3.47 -12.05
N ARG A 106 -2.73 4.01 -11.03
CA ARG A 106 -2.11 4.87 -10.03
C ARG A 106 -2.60 4.50 -8.62
N TYR A 107 -1.67 4.42 -7.69
CA TYR A 107 -1.99 4.22 -6.28
C TYR A 107 -0.97 4.91 -5.38
N ALA A 108 -1.37 5.20 -4.16
CA ALA A 108 -0.48 5.68 -3.12
C ALA A 108 -0.44 4.68 -1.97
N LYS A 109 0.70 4.65 -1.29
CA LYS A 109 0.87 3.95 -0.01
C LYS A 109 1.68 4.81 0.94
N LYS A 110 1.60 4.51 2.25
CA LYS A 110 2.54 5.00 3.23
C LYS A 110 3.45 3.84 3.61
N ARG A 111 4.76 4.09 3.65
CA ARG A 111 5.78 3.07 3.92
C ARG A 111 6.70 3.51 5.05
N THR A 112 7.00 2.60 5.97
CA THR A 112 8.13 2.69 6.90
C THR A 112 9.13 1.61 6.53
N GLU A 113 10.42 1.94 6.48
CA GLU A 113 11.46 0.98 6.09
C GLU A 113 12.40 0.71 7.28
N LEU A 114 12.60 -0.57 7.59
CA LEU A 114 13.56 -1.04 8.58
C LEU A 114 14.52 -2.03 7.93
N ARG A 115 15.66 -2.25 8.58
CA ARG A 115 16.61 -3.28 8.20
C ARG A 115 16.96 -4.13 9.42
N LEU A 116 16.81 -5.45 9.28
CA LEU A 116 17.28 -6.42 10.26
C LEU A 116 18.31 -7.34 9.60
N GLY A 117 19.58 -7.11 9.90
CA GLY A 117 20.68 -7.81 9.24
C GLY A 117 20.64 -7.64 7.73
N ARG A 118 20.41 -8.75 7.00
CA ARG A 118 20.33 -8.77 5.52
C ARG A 118 18.91 -8.70 4.96
N VAL A 119 17.90 -8.47 5.82
CA VAL A 119 16.51 -8.34 5.40
C VAL A 119 16.08 -6.89 5.49
N THR A 120 15.54 -6.37 4.39
CA THR A 120 14.79 -5.11 4.37
C THR A 120 13.34 -5.42 4.72
N VAL A 121 12.78 -4.68 5.66
CA VAL A 121 11.41 -4.82 6.12
C VAL A 121 10.64 -3.56 5.79
N CYS A 122 9.59 -3.69 5.00
CA CYS A 122 8.71 -2.59 4.63
C CYS A 122 7.35 -2.76 5.31
N LEU A 123 6.96 -1.76 6.09
CA LEU A 123 5.63 -1.68 6.70
C LEU A 123 4.78 -0.76 5.84
N ASP A 124 3.80 -1.33 5.15
CA ASP A 124 3.00 -0.66 4.12
C ASP A 124 1.54 -0.48 4.53
N GLU A 125 1.03 0.75 4.36
CA GLU A 125 -0.36 1.10 4.55
C GLU A 125 -0.97 1.50 3.20
N LEU A 126 -2.00 0.77 2.77
CA LEU A 126 -2.74 1.01 1.53
C LEU A 126 -4.24 1.15 1.81
N ALA A 127 -4.99 1.57 0.81
CA ALA A 127 -6.46 1.60 0.89
C ALA A 127 -7.10 0.21 1.11
N VAL A 128 -6.38 -0.87 0.77
CA VAL A 128 -6.82 -2.27 0.90
C VAL A 128 -6.27 -2.96 2.15
N GLY A 129 -5.70 -2.21 3.07
CA GLY A 129 -5.18 -2.71 4.34
C GLY A 129 -3.69 -2.48 4.54
N THR A 130 -3.17 -3.09 5.57
CA THR A 130 -1.80 -2.99 6.04
C THR A 130 -1.04 -4.28 5.75
N PHE A 131 0.22 -4.12 5.33
CA PHE A 131 1.06 -5.23 4.91
C PHE A 131 2.48 -5.07 5.41
N VAL A 132 3.17 -6.19 5.53
CA VAL A 132 4.62 -6.25 5.74
C VAL A 132 5.23 -6.96 4.53
N GLU A 133 6.27 -6.35 3.94
CA GLU A 133 7.12 -6.98 2.93
C GLU A 133 8.49 -7.27 3.55
N LEU A 134 9.00 -8.47 3.34
CA LEU A 134 10.35 -8.87 3.71
C LEU A 134 11.14 -9.14 2.43
N GLU A 135 12.21 -8.38 2.20
CA GLU A 135 13.04 -8.46 1.02
C GLU A 135 14.47 -8.88 1.40
N GLY A 136 15.06 -9.82 0.68
CA GLY A 136 16.41 -10.32 0.94
C GLY A 136 16.65 -11.73 0.41
N GLU A 137 17.63 -12.41 0.97
CA GLU A 137 17.90 -13.80 0.64
C GLU A 137 16.89 -14.74 1.32
N ARG A 138 16.44 -15.78 0.61
CA ARG A 138 15.42 -16.74 1.07
C ARG A 138 15.60 -17.25 2.50
N PRO A 139 16.81 -17.72 2.94
CA PRO A 139 16.99 -18.22 4.29
C PRO A 139 16.76 -17.17 5.37
N HIS A 140 17.20 -15.93 5.12
CA HIS A 140 17.05 -14.83 6.06
C HIS A 140 15.58 -14.39 6.17
N ILE A 141 14.87 -14.30 5.03
CA ILE A 141 13.44 -14.00 4.99
C ILE A 141 12.65 -15.07 5.75
N ALA A 142 12.91 -16.36 5.48
CA ALA A 142 12.19 -17.46 6.13
C ALA A 142 12.38 -17.46 7.65
N ARG A 143 13.61 -17.27 8.12
CA ARG A 143 13.93 -17.18 9.55
C ARG A 143 13.25 -15.98 10.21
N LEU A 144 13.20 -14.83 9.55
CA LEU A 144 12.52 -13.65 10.09
C LEU A 144 11.01 -13.85 10.14
N ALA A 145 10.41 -14.40 9.09
CA ALA A 145 8.98 -14.72 9.06
C ALA A 145 8.58 -15.70 10.20
N GLU A 146 9.42 -16.71 10.48
CA GLU A 146 9.23 -17.63 11.59
C GLU A 146 9.31 -16.90 12.94
N ARG A 147 10.29 -16.03 13.15
CA ARG A 147 10.40 -15.21 14.38
C ARG A 147 9.22 -14.27 14.58
N LEU A 148 8.60 -13.80 13.52
CA LEU A 148 7.38 -12.97 13.55
C LEU A 148 6.10 -13.83 13.65
N ASN A 149 6.21 -15.16 13.79
CA ASN A 149 5.09 -16.11 13.83
C ASN A 149 4.17 -16.01 12.60
N VAL A 150 4.75 -15.82 11.40
CA VAL A 150 4.01 -15.72 10.14
C VAL A 150 4.24 -16.97 9.28
N PRO A 151 3.33 -17.97 9.35
CA PRO A 151 3.47 -19.18 8.58
C PRO A 151 3.29 -18.92 7.08
N SER A 152 3.93 -19.74 6.25
CA SER A 152 3.94 -19.52 4.79
C SER A 152 2.57 -19.60 4.11
N LYS A 153 1.57 -20.17 4.77
CA LYS A 153 0.17 -20.18 4.29
C LYS A 153 -0.45 -18.78 4.28
N ASP A 154 0.04 -17.87 5.13
CA ASP A 154 -0.46 -16.50 5.26
C ASP A 154 0.28 -15.51 4.34
N TRP A 155 1.22 -16.01 3.52
CA TRP A 155 1.96 -15.18 2.58
C TRP A 155 1.12 -14.84 1.35
N VAL A 156 0.97 -13.54 1.10
CA VAL A 156 0.21 -12.96 0.00
C VAL A 156 1.08 -12.90 -1.25
N LYS A 157 0.67 -13.57 -2.33
CA LYS A 157 1.42 -13.60 -3.59
C LYS A 157 1.05 -12.48 -4.55
N GLU A 158 -0.16 -11.97 -4.42
CA GLU A 158 -0.68 -10.89 -5.22
C GLU A 158 0.16 -9.63 -5.03
N ASP A 159 0.40 -8.91 -6.11
CA ASP A 159 0.95 -7.56 -6.00
C ASP A 159 -0.13 -6.55 -5.57
N TYR A 160 0.30 -5.35 -5.14
CA TYR A 160 -0.65 -4.35 -4.65
C TYR A 160 -1.68 -3.92 -5.70
N ILE A 161 -1.35 -4.01 -6.99
CA ILE A 161 -2.28 -3.67 -8.08
C ILE A 161 -3.38 -4.72 -8.16
N GLN A 162 -3.03 -6.00 -8.07
CA GLN A 162 -3.99 -7.11 -8.06
C GLN A 162 -4.94 -6.99 -6.87
N LEU A 163 -4.40 -6.71 -5.67
CA LEU A 163 -5.20 -6.50 -4.46
C LEU A 163 -6.14 -5.28 -4.58
N LEU A 164 -5.65 -4.17 -5.16
CA LEU A 164 -6.45 -2.98 -5.37
C LEU A 164 -7.55 -3.23 -6.40
N ILE A 165 -7.25 -3.88 -7.52
CA ILE A 165 -8.25 -4.23 -8.54
C ILE A 165 -9.30 -5.18 -7.98
N ALA A 166 -8.91 -6.20 -7.22
CA ALA A 166 -9.84 -7.13 -6.56
C ALA A 166 -10.77 -6.43 -5.57
N ALA A 167 -10.32 -5.32 -4.97
CA ALA A 167 -11.12 -4.46 -4.09
C ALA A 167 -11.93 -3.38 -4.84
N GLY A 168 -12.02 -3.44 -6.19
CA GLY A 168 -12.83 -2.52 -7.00
C GLY A 168 -12.15 -1.21 -7.38
N PHE A 169 -10.85 -1.03 -7.14
CA PHE A 169 -10.13 0.17 -7.58
C PHE A 169 -9.83 0.09 -9.07
N THR A 170 -10.23 1.13 -9.81
CA THR A 170 -10.05 1.21 -11.26
C THR A 170 -8.95 2.19 -11.68
N LYS A 171 -8.65 2.23 -12.97
CA LYS A 171 -7.75 3.21 -13.59
C LYS A 171 -8.16 4.64 -13.20
N GLY A 172 -7.25 5.38 -12.57
CA GLY A 172 -7.47 6.80 -12.23
C GLY A 172 -7.92 7.09 -10.79
N THR A 173 -8.23 6.12 -9.97
CA THR A 173 -8.66 6.34 -8.59
C THR A 173 -7.47 6.70 -7.70
N THR A 174 -7.37 7.99 -7.32
CA THR A 174 -6.41 8.44 -6.31
C THR A 174 -7.09 8.36 -4.94
N HIS A 175 -6.79 7.35 -4.14
CA HIS A 175 -7.18 7.37 -2.74
C HIS A 175 -6.01 7.83 -1.87
N SER A 176 -6.18 9.00 -1.25
CA SER A 176 -5.44 9.33 -0.05
C SER A 176 -6.15 8.63 1.11
N SER A 177 -5.43 7.86 1.89
CA SER A 177 -5.95 7.27 3.12
C SER A 177 -6.22 8.38 4.16
N SER A 178 -7.44 8.93 4.15
CA SER A 178 -8.00 9.75 5.20
C SER A 178 -9.52 9.54 5.24
N ARG A 179 -9.93 8.40 5.76
CA ARG A 179 -11.21 8.25 6.44
C ARG A 179 -10.97 7.33 7.63
N SER A 180 -10.82 7.93 8.80
CA SER A 180 -11.15 7.28 10.05
C SER A 180 -12.67 7.06 10.02
N ALA A 181 -13.11 5.81 9.98
CA ALA A 181 -14.49 5.48 10.25
C ALA A 181 -14.71 5.70 11.75
N ALA A 182 -15.42 6.76 12.11
CA ALA A 182 -16.02 6.86 13.42
C ALA A 182 -17.21 5.88 13.47
N PRO A 183 -17.40 5.12 14.56
CA PRO A 183 -18.57 4.31 14.72
C PRO A 183 -19.78 5.22 14.93
N GLY A 184 -20.78 5.09 14.07
CA GLY A 184 -22.05 5.77 14.19
C GLY A 184 -22.77 5.36 15.47
N SER A 185 -23.00 6.31 16.38
CA SER A 185 -23.93 6.17 17.48
C SER A 185 -25.34 6.23 16.92
N SER A 186 -26.05 5.12 16.98
CA SER A 186 -27.48 5.05 16.77
C SER A 186 -28.20 5.70 17.96
N GLY A 187 -28.64 6.93 17.76
CA GLY A 187 -29.56 7.61 18.68
C GLY A 187 -31.00 7.31 18.26
N SER A 188 -31.69 6.50 19.04
CA SER A 188 -33.12 6.29 18.95
C SER A 188 -33.87 7.53 19.47
N SER A 189 -34.60 8.22 18.60
CA SER A 189 -35.56 9.23 18.98
C SER A 189 -36.93 8.59 19.19
N SER A 190 -37.38 8.50 20.44
CA SER A 190 -38.75 8.26 20.80
C SER A 190 -39.55 9.56 20.84
N SER A 191 -40.52 9.66 19.96
CA SER A 191 -41.57 10.66 19.97
C SER A 191 -42.64 10.33 20.99
N SER A 192 -43.13 11.31 21.74
CA SER A 192 -44.44 11.27 22.36
C SER A 192 -45.06 12.67 22.42
N PRO A 193 -46.36 12.82 22.18
CA PRO A 193 -47.04 14.05 22.11
C PRO A 193 -47.80 14.37 23.40
N SER A 194 -48.04 15.60 23.74
CA SER A 194 -49.27 16.02 24.45
C SER A 194 -49.34 17.52 24.63
N SER A 195 -50.33 18.05 24.05
CA SER A 195 -51.49 18.76 24.65
C SER A 195 -51.19 20.10 25.37
N SER A 196 -51.69 21.11 24.69
CA SER A 196 -52.11 22.39 25.29
C SER A 196 -53.29 22.19 26.26
N PRO A 197 -53.49 23.12 27.22
CA PRO A 197 -54.57 24.07 27.01
C PRO A 197 -54.34 25.49 27.56
N SER A 198 -54.97 26.39 26.87
CA SER A 198 -55.55 27.66 27.19
C SER A 198 -55.71 28.13 28.67
N GLY A 199 -55.60 29.42 28.87
CA GLY A 199 -56.15 30.13 30.02
C GLY A 199 -55.55 31.52 30.17
N SER A 200 -56.18 32.50 29.56
CA SER A 200 -56.84 33.71 30.04
C SER A 200 -56.13 34.53 31.14
N ALA A 201 -55.76 35.71 30.80
CA ALA A 201 -56.41 37.00 31.12
C ALA A 201 -55.94 37.74 32.41
N VAL A 202 -55.95 39.06 32.24
CA VAL A 202 -56.20 40.19 33.09
C VAL A 202 -55.02 40.89 33.75
N SER A 203 -54.65 42.05 33.23
CA SER A 203 -54.96 43.42 33.64
C SER A 203 -54.22 44.01 34.85
N SER A 204 -53.79 45.20 34.59
CA SER A 204 -53.73 46.38 35.49
C SER A 204 -52.40 46.55 36.25
N SER A 205 -51.73 47.49 35.96
CA SER A 205 -51.59 48.91 36.29
C SER A 205 -50.27 49.46 35.82
#